data_56abaec3b26df3cb1519667b28005c83
#
_entry.id   56abaec3b26df3cb1519667b28005c83
#
_cell.length_a   1.000
_cell.length_b   1.000
_cell.length_c   1.000
_cell.angle_alpha   90.00
_cell.angle_beta   90.00
_cell.angle_gamma   90.00
#
_symmetry.space_group_name_H-M   'P 1'
#
loop_
_entity.id
_entity.type
_entity.pdbx_description
1 polymer ?
#
loop_
_entity_poly.entity_id
_entity_poly.type
_entity_poly.pdbx_seq_one_letter_code
_entity_poly.pdbx_strand_id
1 'polypeptide(L)'
;MTDVPAARIRNFCIIAHIDHGKSTLADRLLQATGTVEDRQMKEQFLDNMDLERERGITIKLQAARMNYTAKDGQQYVLNLIDTPGHVDFSYEVSRSLLACEGALLVVDASQGVEAQTLANVYLALESNLEIIPVLNKIDLPGAEPERVIGEIEEIIGLDCSGAILASAKEGIGISEILETIVQRVPPPANTINDSLRALIFDSYYDSYRGVIVYFRVMDGTVKKGDRVYLMASEKEYVIDELGILCPTQKQVEELHAGEVGYFAAAIKAVGDARVGDTITLCKNKATEALPGYAEANPMVFCGMFPIDADQFEDLREALEKLELNDAALKYEPETSSAMGFGFRCGFLGLLHMEIVQERLEREYNLDLIITAPSVVYKVVTNKGEELYIDNPSRLPGPNERERIEEPYVKVEMITPETYVGSLMELSQNRRGVFKDMKYLTQGRTTLTYELPLAEVVTDFFDQMKSRSRGYASMEYHLIGYRENPLVKLDILINGDPVDSLAMIVHRDKAYNVGRAMAEKLKELIPRHQFKVPIQASIGSKVIASESISAMRKDVLAKCYGGDISRKKKLLKKQAKGKKRMKSIGTVDVPQEAFMAVLRLDKS
;
A
#
# COMPACT_ATOMS: atom_id res chain seq x y z
N MET A 1 -36.15 -16.86 -4.35
CA MET A 1 -35.51 -16.45 -3.09
C MET A 1 -36.48 -15.55 -2.37
N THR A 2 -36.68 -15.73 -1.07
CA THR A 2 -37.60 -14.91 -0.29
C THR A 2 -37.11 -13.46 -0.31
N ASP A 3 -37.96 -12.52 -0.78
CA ASP A 3 -37.75 -11.08 -0.64
C ASP A 3 -37.53 -10.76 0.84
N VAL A 4 -36.30 -10.48 1.22
CA VAL A 4 -36.01 -10.06 2.59
C VAL A 4 -36.24 -8.55 2.66
N PRO A 5 -37.19 -8.07 3.49
CA PRO A 5 -37.45 -6.65 3.62
C PRO A 5 -36.18 -5.89 4.02
N ALA A 6 -35.99 -4.67 3.50
CA ALA A 6 -34.84 -3.82 3.85
C ALA A 6 -34.63 -3.71 5.39
N ALA A 7 -35.72 -3.70 6.16
CA ALA A 7 -35.69 -3.71 7.63
C ALA A 7 -34.92 -4.88 8.26
N ARG A 8 -34.70 -5.96 7.52
CA ARG A 8 -33.97 -7.15 7.97
C ARG A 8 -32.61 -7.31 7.31
N ILE A 9 -32.09 -6.31 6.63
CA ILE A 9 -30.75 -6.27 6.07
C ILE A 9 -29.84 -5.52 7.05
N ARG A 10 -28.60 -5.98 7.22
CA ARG A 10 -27.56 -5.32 7.99
C ARG A 10 -26.26 -5.35 7.17
N ASN A 11 -25.79 -4.18 6.79
CA ASN A 11 -24.51 -4.04 6.09
C ASN A 11 -23.48 -3.53 7.09
N PHE A 12 -22.42 -4.28 7.28
CA PHE A 12 -21.39 -3.94 8.24
C PHE A 12 -20.00 -4.35 7.74
N CYS A 13 -19.00 -3.68 8.28
CA CYS A 13 -17.60 -4.00 8.05
C CYS A 13 -16.90 -4.35 9.37
N ILE A 14 -15.67 -4.84 9.26
CA ILE A 14 -14.80 -5.09 10.41
C ILE A 14 -13.60 -4.16 10.29
N ILE A 15 -13.41 -3.26 11.24
CA ILE A 15 -12.25 -2.41 11.39
C ILE A 15 -11.38 -2.93 12.53
N ALA A 16 -10.10 -3.13 12.24
CA ALA A 16 -9.14 -3.66 13.20
C ALA A 16 -7.73 -3.24 12.84
N HIS A 17 -6.84 -3.22 13.82
CA HIS A 17 -5.40 -3.21 13.57
C HIS A 17 -4.92 -4.55 13.01
N ILE A 18 -3.75 -4.57 12.38
CA ILE A 18 -3.08 -5.80 11.94
C ILE A 18 -2.92 -6.73 13.15
N ASP A 19 -3.11 -8.02 12.96
CA ASP A 19 -3.02 -9.07 13.98
C ASP A 19 -4.04 -8.98 15.13
N HIS A 20 -5.02 -8.09 15.13
CA HIS A 20 -6.10 -8.08 16.13
C HIS A 20 -7.15 -9.18 15.92
N GLY A 21 -7.01 -9.98 14.85
CA GLY A 21 -7.85 -11.16 14.59
C GLY A 21 -9.08 -10.89 13.72
N LYS A 22 -9.03 -9.89 12.84
CA LYS A 22 -10.08 -9.53 11.90
C LYS A 22 -10.54 -10.73 11.04
N SER A 23 -9.62 -11.33 10.27
CA SER A 23 -9.93 -12.44 9.37
C SER A 23 -10.42 -13.68 10.12
N THR A 24 -9.85 -13.97 11.31
CA THR A 24 -10.31 -15.07 12.18
C THR A 24 -11.74 -14.82 12.67
N LEU A 25 -12.10 -13.56 13.00
CA LEU A 25 -13.47 -13.22 13.41
C LEU A 25 -14.43 -13.37 12.22
N ALA A 26 -14.06 -12.89 11.04
CA ALA A 26 -14.86 -13.06 9.82
C ALA A 26 -15.14 -14.53 9.53
N ASP A 27 -14.13 -15.40 9.64
CA ASP A 27 -14.28 -16.86 9.51
C ASP A 27 -15.29 -17.44 10.49
N ARG A 28 -15.24 -17.02 11.75
CA ARG A 28 -16.18 -17.49 12.78
C ARG A 28 -17.62 -17.02 12.53
N LEU A 29 -17.81 -15.80 12.02
CA LEU A 29 -19.13 -15.31 11.64
C LEU A 29 -19.71 -16.12 10.48
N LEU A 30 -18.91 -16.43 9.45
CA LEU A 30 -19.31 -17.27 8.32
C LEU A 30 -19.67 -18.71 8.77
N GLN A 31 -18.89 -19.28 9.69
CA GLN A 31 -19.13 -20.60 10.25
C GLN A 31 -20.40 -20.61 11.12
N ALA A 32 -20.56 -19.65 12.03
CA ALA A 32 -21.70 -19.59 12.95
C ALA A 32 -23.04 -19.38 12.24
N THR A 33 -23.03 -18.72 11.07
CA THR A 33 -24.22 -18.51 10.24
C THR A 33 -24.47 -19.69 9.27
N GLY A 34 -23.60 -20.70 9.24
CA GLY A 34 -23.70 -21.82 8.32
C GLY A 34 -23.54 -21.42 6.85
N THR A 35 -22.96 -20.26 6.59
CA THR A 35 -22.74 -19.74 5.21
C THR A 35 -21.69 -20.57 4.49
N VAL A 36 -20.71 -21.09 5.23
CA VAL A 36 -19.68 -22.03 4.76
C VAL A 36 -19.81 -23.31 5.56
N GLU A 37 -19.85 -24.46 4.89
CA GLU A 37 -19.87 -25.77 5.56
C GLU A 37 -18.53 -26.02 6.27
N ASP A 38 -18.54 -26.64 7.46
CA ASP A 38 -17.33 -26.95 8.25
C ASP A 38 -16.25 -27.70 7.45
N ARG A 39 -16.66 -28.52 6.46
CA ARG A 39 -15.74 -29.27 5.58
C ARG A 39 -15.01 -28.39 4.56
N GLN A 40 -15.58 -27.23 4.22
CA GLN A 40 -15.04 -26.28 3.25
C GLN A 40 -14.29 -25.13 3.93
N MET A 41 -14.45 -25.01 5.25
CA MET A 41 -13.82 -23.96 6.03
C MET A 41 -12.29 -24.12 6.01
N LYS A 42 -11.62 -23.04 5.64
CA LYS A 42 -10.15 -22.89 5.70
C LYS A 42 -9.84 -21.66 6.53
N GLU A 43 -8.69 -21.63 7.15
CA GLU A 43 -8.22 -20.42 7.82
C GLU A 43 -8.13 -19.26 6.83
N GLN A 44 -8.60 -18.08 7.24
CA GLN A 44 -8.65 -16.86 6.40
C GLN A 44 -9.42 -17.11 5.10
N PHE A 45 -10.65 -17.61 5.23
CA PHE A 45 -11.47 -18.04 4.10
C PHE A 45 -11.73 -16.92 3.08
N LEU A 46 -11.92 -15.69 3.54
CA LEU A 46 -12.13 -14.52 2.68
C LEU A 46 -10.85 -14.03 2.03
N ASP A 47 -9.68 -14.31 2.61
CA ASP A 47 -8.39 -13.93 2.04
C ASP A 47 -8.06 -14.89 0.88
N ASN A 48 -8.36 -14.47 -0.35
CA ASN A 48 -8.25 -15.32 -1.55
C ASN A 48 -6.84 -15.41 -2.11
N MET A 49 -5.98 -14.45 -1.82
CA MET A 49 -4.60 -14.41 -2.30
C MET A 49 -3.68 -15.17 -1.35
N ASP A 50 -2.72 -15.91 -1.91
CA ASP A 50 -1.70 -16.59 -1.08
C ASP A 50 -0.88 -15.59 -0.27
N LEU A 51 -0.61 -14.41 -0.84
CA LEU A 51 0.06 -13.29 -0.18
C LEU A 51 -0.68 -12.76 1.05
N GLU A 52 -2.02 -12.69 1.00
CA GLU A 52 -2.85 -12.28 2.14
C GLU A 52 -2.65 -13.25 3.31
N ARG A 53 -2.69 -14.56 3.02
CA ARG A 53 -2.52 -15.61 4.03
C ARG A 53 -1.10 -15.67 4.60
N GLU A 54 -0.08 -15.53 3.74
CA GLU A 54 1.32 -15.54 4.18
C GLU A 54 1.67 -14.36 5.06
N ARG A 55 1.14 -13.18 4.73
CA ARG A 55 1.40 -11.93 5.47
C ARG A 55 0.42 -11.66 6.62
N GLY A 56 -0.68 -12.43 6.70
CA GLY A 56 -1.73 -12.25 7.71
C GLY A 56 -2.50 -10.93 7.57
N ILE A 57 -2.57 -10.37 6.36
CA ILE A 57 -3.23 -9.08 6.08
C ILE A 57 -4.23 -9.24 4.95
N THR A 58 -5.39 -8.62 5.06
CA THR A 58 -6.32 -8.47 3.95
C THR A 58 -5.82 -7.36 3.03
N ILE A 59 -5.63 -7.66 1.75
CA ILE A 59 -5.17 -6.73 0.73
C ILE A 59 -6.36 -6.25 -0.08
N LYS A 60 -7.23 -7.19 -0.50
CA LYS A 60 -8.37 -6.91 -1.36
C LYS A 60 -9.68 -6.99 -0.60
N LEU A 61 -10.55 -6.02 -0.85
CA LEU A 61 -11.89 -6.01 -0.30
C LEU A 61 -12.67 -7.25 -0.74
N GLN A 62 -13.36 -7.89 0.22
CA GLN A 62 -14.25 -9.03 -0.03
C GLN A 62 -15.62 -8.75 0.59
N ALA A 63 -16.67 -9.20 -0.06
CA ALA A 63 -18.02 -9.12 0.48
C ALA A 63 -18.62 -10.51 0.65
N ALA A 64 -19.33 -10.72 1.76
CA ALA A 64 -19.99 -12.00 2.04
C ALA A 64 -21.40 -11.77 2.59
N ARG A 65 -22.40 -12.37 1.94
CA ARG A 65 -23.78 -12.39 2.40
C ARG A 65 -24.02 -13.62 3.27
N MET A 66 -24.47 -13.40 4.49
CA MET A 66 -24.81 -14.41 5.48
C MET A 66 -26.31 -14.36 5.79
N ASN A 67 -26.94 -15.52 5.98
CA ASN A 67 -28.29 -15.60 6.47
C ASN A 67 -28.26 -16.02 7.94
N TYR A 68 -28.89 -15.23 8.79
CA TYR A 68 -28.88 -15.45 10.24
C TYR A 68 -30.29 -15.48 10.79
N THR A 69 -30.59 -16.49 11.60
CA THR A 69 -31.86 -16.55 12.35
C THR A 69 -31.59 -16.05 13.75
N ALA A 70 -32.06 -14.84 14.07
CA ALA A 70 -31.85 -14.20 15.34
C ALA A 70 -32.72 -14.81 16.46
N LYS A 71 -32.43 -14.44 17.70
CA LYS A 71 -33.20 -14.92 18.91
C LYS A 71 -34.67 -14.53 18.89
N ASP A 72 -35.04 -13.51 18.11
CA ASP A 72 -36.45 -13.12 17.88
C ASP A 72 -37.21 -14.08 16.93
N GLY A 73 -36.51 -15.10 16.41
CA GLY A 73 -37.03 -16.07 15.46
C GLY A 73 -37.13 -15.58 14.01
N GLN A 74 -36.69 -14.34 13.71
CA GLN A 74 -36.72 -13.79 12.37
C GLN A 74 -35.41 -14.06 11.62
N GLN A 75 -35.52 -14.16 10.30
CA GLN A 75 -34.36 -14.28 9.43
C GLN A 75 -33.87 -12.91 9.00
N TYR A 76 -32.57 -12.69 9.17
CA TYR A 76 -31.85 -11.48 8.75
C TYR A 76 -30.83 -11.83 7.66
N VAL A 77 -30.57 -10.87 6.81
CA VAL A 77 -29.46 -10.88 5.87
C VAL A 77 -28.36 -9.97 6.42
N LEU A 78 -27.20 -10.55 6.66
CA LEU A 78 -26.03 -9.85 7.13
C LEU A 78 -25.01 -9.79 5.97
N ASN A 79 -24.69 -8.61 5.48
CA ASN A 79 -23.69 -8.41 4.47
C ASN A 79 -22.42 -7.90 5.16
N LEU A 80 -21.41 -8.75 5.23
CA LEU A 80 -20.08 -8.38 5.69
C LEU A 80 -19.29 -7.84 4.50
N ILE A 81 -18.71 -6.66 4.67
CA ILE A 81 -17.73 -6.09 3.74
C ILE A 81 -16.39 -6.10 4.47
N ASP A 82 -15.52 -7.06 4.13
CA ASP A 82 -14.21 -7.20 4.76
C ASP A 82 -13.23 -6.18 4.21
N THR A 83 -12.56 -5.44 5.11
CA THR A 83 -11.73 -4.29 4.77
C THR A 83 -10.26 -4.57 5.03
N PRO A 84 -9.32 -4.04 4.23
CA PRO A 84 -7.91 -4.01 4.61
C PRO A 84 -7.70 -3.33 5.96
N GLY A 85 -6.66 -3.73 6.69
CA GLY A 85 -6.34 -3.12 7.99
C GLY A 85 -5.16 -2.16 7.97
N HIS A 86 -4.40 -2.07 6.87
CA HIS A 86 -3.15 -1.32 6.78
C HIS A 86 -3.35 0.11 6.27
N VAL A 87 -2.52 1.05 6.76
CA VAL A 87 -2.57 2.48 6.37
C VAL A 87 -2.46 2.73 4.86
N ASP A 88 -1.63 1.97 4.17
CA ASP A 88 -1.47 2.09 2.70
C ASP A 88 -2.79 1.84 1.96
N PHE A 89 -3.72 1.11 2.57
CA PHE A 89 -5.04 0.78 2.01
C PHE A 89 -6.20 1.60 2.61
N SER A 90 -5.90 2.76 3.22
CA SER A 90 -6.94 3.65 3.78
C SER A 90 -8.00 4.05 2.75
N TYR A 91 -7.61 4.09 1.48
CA TYR A 91 -8.51 4.35 0.37
C TYR A 91 -9.56 3.22 0.18
N GLU A 92 -9.14 1.94 0.26
CA GLU A 92 -10.04 0.79 0.21
C GLU A 92 -10.94 0.74 1.45
N VAL A 93 -10.39 1.09 2.63
CA VAL A 93 -11.17 1.19 3.87
C VAL A 93 -12.29 2.22 3.72
N SER A 94 -12.00 3.43 3.26
CA SER A 94 -13.00 4.48 3.09
C SER A 94 -14.15 4.08 2.16
N ARG A 95 -13.85 3.30 1.12
CA ARG A 95 -14.86 2.77 0.17
C ARG A 95 -15.82 1.79 0.83
N SER A 96 -15.28 0.85 1.59
CA SER A 96 -16.08 -0.15 2.28
C SER A 96 -16.96 0.45 3.35
N LEU A 97 -16.46 1.47 4.08
CA LEU A 97 -17.23 2.18 5.08
C LEU A 97 -18.48 2.83 4.49
N LEU A 98 -18.38 3.50 3.34
CA LEU A 98 -19.54 4.12 2.67
C LEU A 98 -20.59 3.09 2.17
N ALA A 99 -20.23 1.83 2.08
CA ALA A 99 -21.15 0.76 1.71
C ALA A 99 -21.79 0.07 2.92
N CYS A 100 -21.58 0.58 4.15
CA CYS A 100 -22.07 -0.01 5.40
C CYS A 100 -22.93 0.97 6.22
N GLU A 101 -23.73 0.43 7.13
CA GLU A 101 -24.40 1.16 8.20
C GLU A 101 -23.75 0.94 9.57
N GLY A 102 -22.92 -0.09 9.72
CA GLY A 102 -22.24 -0.38 10.97
C GLY A 102 -20.83 -0.88 10.79
N ALA A 103 -20.04 -0.79 11.85
CA ALA A 103 -18.68 -1.30 11.91
C ALA A 103 -18.42 -2.06 13.21
N LEU A 104 -17.83 -3.23 13.14
CA LEU A 104 -17.28 -3.93 14.30
C LEU A 104 -15.86 -3.40 14.53
N LEU A 105 -15.63 -2.75 15.65
CA LEU A 105 -14.31 -2.30 16.08
C LEU A 105 -13.65 -3.42 16.89
N VAL A 106 -12.74 -4.14 16.26
CA VAL A 106 -12.05 -5.28 16.89
C VAL A 106 -10.71 -4.81 17.48
N VAL A 107 -10.60 -4.93 18.79
CA VAL A 107 -9.40 -4.57 19.55
C VAL A 107 -8.88 -5.79 20.31
N ASP A 108 -7.57 -6.05 20.20
CA ASP A 108 -6.90 -7.09 20.97
C ASP A 108 -6.89 -6.72 22.47
N ALA A 109 -7.48 -7.57 23.31
CA ALA A 109 -7.58 -7.34 24.75
C ALA A 109 -6.21 -7.32 25.46
N SER A 110 -5.14 -7.79 24.83
CA SER A 110 -3.78 -7.77 25.37
C SER A 110 -2.96 -6.56 24.91
N GLN A 111 -3.18 -6.10 23.66
CA GLN A 111 -2.42 -5.01 23.07
C GLN A 111 -3.09 -3.64 23.29
N GLY A 112 -4.43 -3.57 23.21
CA GLY A 112 -5.21 -2.34 23.36
C GLY A 112 -5.30 -1.53 22.06
N VAL A 113 -5.56 -0.22 22.20
CA VAL A 113 -5.78 0.68 21.06
C VAL A 113 -4.46 1.01 20.37
N GLU A 114 -4.42 0.86 19.06
CA GLU A 114 -3.28 1.14 18.19
C GLU A 114 -3.58 2.33 17.25
N ALA A 115 -2.55 2.94 16.62
CA ALA A 115 -2.73 4.14 15.79
C ALA A 115 -3.69 3.92 14.61
N GLN A 116 -3.59 2.76 13.93
CA GLN A 116 -4.51 2.42 12.84
C GLN A 116 -5.95 2.23 13.31
N THR A 117 -6.14 1.76 14.54
CA THR A 117 -7.48 1.67 15.16
C THR A 117 -8.13 3.04 15.21
N LEU A 118 -7.39 4.05 15.66
CA LEU A 118 -7.88 5.44 15.74
C LEU A 118 -8.25 5.98 14.37
N ALA A 119 -7.35 5.85 13.38
CA ALA A 119 -7.59 6.34 12.02
C ALA A 119 -8.85 5.72 11.41
N ASN A 120 -8.99 4.39 11.51
CA ASN A 120 -10.16 3.68 10.98
C ASN A 120 -11.46 4.06 11.69
N VAL A 121 -11.41 4.31 13.00
CA VAL A 121 -12.58 4.77 13.75
C VAL A 121 -12.99 6.18 13.34
N TYR A 122 -12.05 7.10 13.13
CA TYR A 122 -12.39 8.44 12.65
C TYR A 122 -13.03 8.40 11.25
N LEU A 123 -12.53 7.57 10.34
CA LEU A 123 -13.16 7.35 9.03
C LEU A 123 -14.58 6.77 9.15
N ALA A 124 -14.80 5.85 10.10
CA ALA A 124 -16.12 5.28 10.37
C ALA A 124 -17.09 6.33 10.95
N LEU A 125 -16.62 7.20 11.85
CA LEU A 125 -17.40 8.30 12.40
C LEU A 125 -17.75 9.35 11.34
N GLU A 126 -16.80 9.71 10.46
CA GLU A 126 -17.05 10.60 9.33
C GLU A 126 -18.10 10.02 8.37
N SER A 127 -18.14 8.69 8.24
CA SER A 127 -19.14 7.96 7.46
C SER A 127 -20.47 7.73 8.23
N ASN A 128 -20.60 8.26 9.45
CA ASN A 128 -21.77 8.15 10.33
C ASN A 128 -22.19 6.69 10.60
N LEU A 129 -21.24 5.78 10.79
CA LEU A 129 -21.52 4.38 11.08
C LEU A 129 -21.80 4.13 12.56
N GLU A 130 -22.69 3.18 12.85
CA GLU A 130 -22.83 2.62 14.20
C GLU A 130 -21.61 1.73 14.52
N ILE A 131 -20.85 2.09 15.56
CA ILE A 131 -19.62 1.36 15.93
C ILE A 131 -19.91 0.45 17.12
N ILE A 132 -19.58 -0.84 16.95
CA ILE A 132 -19.74 -1.87 17.99
C ILE A 132 -18.35 -2.32 18.44
N PRO A 133 -17.91 -1.99 19.69
CA PRO A 133 -16.64 -2.44 20.22
C PRO A 133 -16.66 -3.94 20.52
N VAL A 134 -15.62 -4.65 20.04
CA VAL A 134 -15.38 -6.08 20.27
C VAL A 134 -13.97 -6.26 20.79
N LEU A 135 -13.82 -6.72 22.03
CA LEU A 135 -12.53 -7.02 22.63
C LEU A 135 -12.19 -8.48 22.36
N ASN A 136 -11.28 -8.68 21.42
CA ASN A 136 -10.89 -10.01 20.96
C ASN A 136 -9.69 -10.56 21.75
N LYS A 137 -9.45 -11.86 21.63
CA LYS A 137 -8.34 -12.61 22.25
C LYS A 137 -8.37 -12.60 23.78
N ILE A 138 -9.56 -12.61 24.37
CA ILE A 138 -9.72 -12.69 25.84
C ILE A 138 -9.20 -14.01 26.44
N ASP A 139 -8.90 -15.02 25.61
CA ASP A 139 -8.29 -16.29 25.96
C ASP A 139 -6.80 -16.17 26.29
N LEU A 140 -6.14 -15.08 25.92
CA LEU A 140 -4.72 -14.89 26.18
C LEU A 140 -4.45 -14.57 27.66
N PRO A 141 -3.36 -15.12 28.26
CA PRO A 141 -3.02 -14.85 29.66
C PRO A 141 -2.76 -13.36 29.98
N GLY A 142 -2.40 -12.56 28.97
CA GLY A 142 -2.15 -11.12 29.08
C GLY A 142 -3.35 -10.25 28.71
N ALA A 143 -4.54 -10.83 28.54
CA ALA A 143 -5.74 -10.07 28.21
C ALA A 143 -6.24 -9.25 29.42
N GLU A 144 -6.42 -7.95 29.21
CA GLU A 144 -6.91 -6.99 30.21
C GLU A 144 -8.11 -6.21 29.65
N PRO A 145 -9.29 -6.84 29.52
CA PRO A 145 -10.45 -6.21 28.86
C PRO A 145 -10.89 -4.89 29.50
N GLU A 146 -10.90 -4.80 30.83
CA GLU A 146 -11.32 -3.57 31.55
C GLU A 146 -10.37 -2.40 31.24
N ARG A 147 -9.06 -2.66 31.14
CA ARG A 147 -8.08 -1.68 30.73
C ARG A 147 -8.36 -1.17 29.32
N VAL A 148 -8.58 -2.09 28.38
CA VAL A 148 -8.80 -1.74 26.97
C VAL A 148 -10.12 -1.02 26.78
N ILE A 149 -11.17 -1.35 27.54
CA ILE A 149 -12.42 -0.57 27.60
C ILE A 149 -12.13 0.88 27.98
N GLY A 150 -11.38 1.09 29.07
CA GLY A 150 -11.00 2.44 29.48
C GLY A 150 -10.19 3.20 28.44
N GLU A 151 -9.28 2.52 27.72
CA GLU A 151 -8.53 3.12 26.61
C GLU A 151 -9.44 3.56 25.46
N ILE A 152 -10.42 2.74 25.07
CA ILE A 152 -11.37 3.08 23.99
C ILE A 152 -12.22 4.27 24.40
N GLU A 153 -12.76 4.30 25.63
CA GLU A 153 -13.59 5.39 26.12
C GLU A 153 -12.82 6.71 26.24
N GLU A 154 -11.58 6.66 26.73
CA GLU A 154 -10.78 7.87 26.96
C GLU A 154 -10.14 8.41 25.67
N ILE A 155 -9.60 7.53 24.82
CA ILE A 155 -8.84 7.95 23.63
C ILE A 155 -9.78 8.24 22.47
N ILE A 156 -10.80 7.39 22.29
CA ILE A 156 -11.72 7.45 21.14
C ILE A 156 -13.00 8.21 21.50
N GLY A 157 -13.44 8.14 22.75
CA GLY A 157 -14.69 8.73 23.21
C GLY A 157 -15.94 7.90 22.89
N LEU A 158 -15.76 6.59 22.61
CA LEU A 158 -16.87 5.67 22.36
C LEU A 158 -17.41 5.10 23.66
N ASP A 159 -18.74 5.00 23.79
CA ASP A 159 -19.38 4.30 24.89
C ASP A 159 -19.16 2.78 24.76
N CYS A 160 -18.41 2.21 25.69
CA CYS A 160 -18.12 0.78 25.75
C CYS A 160 -19.00 0.00 26.72
N SER A 161 -20.07 0.59 27.25
CA SER A 161 -21.01 -0.13 28.15
C SER A 161 -21.60 -1.41 27.54
N GLY A 162 -21.66 -1.49 26.21
CA GLY A 162 -22.09 -2.64 25.43
C GLY A 162 -20.94 -3.34 24.67
N ALA A 163 -19.71 -3.22 25.12
CA ALA A 163 -18.57 -3.87 24.48
C ALA A 163 -18.65 -5.40 24.65
N ILE A 164 -18.36 -6.14 23.57
CA ILE A 164 -18.47 -7.60 23.54
C ILE A 164 -17.10 -8.22 23.78
N LEU A 165 -17.04 -9.12 24.76
CA LEU A 165 -15.85 -9.90 25.05
C LEU A 165 -15.82 -11.15 24.17
N ALA A 166 -14.79 -11.31 23.35
CA ALA A 166 -14.70 -12.38 22.37
C ALA A 166 -13.33 -13.05 22.31
N SER A 167 -13.34 -14.32 21.92
CA SER A 167 -12.18 -15.00 21.37
C SER A 167 -12.58 -15.64 20.04
N ALA A 168 -12.18 -15.03 18.95
CA ALA A 168 -12.44 -15.55 17.62
C ALA A 168 -11.81 -16.95 17.46
N LYS A 169 -10.64 -17.17 18.05
CA LYS A 169 -9.94 -18.46 18.02
C LYS A 169 -10.76 -19.57 18.70
N GLU A 170 -11.25 -19.33 19.90
CA GLU A 170 -12.01 -20.30 20.70
C GLU A 170 -13.53 -20.27 20.41
N GLY A 171 -14.01 -19.35 19.57
CA GLY A 171 -15.44 -19.21 19.25
C GLY A 171 -16.28 -18.58 20.34
N ILE A 172 -15.67 -17.90 21.32
CA ILE A 172 -16.35 -17.24 22.44
C ILE A 172 -16.92 -15.90 21.95
N GLY A 173 -18.16 -15.55 22.37
CA GLY A 173 -18.82 -14.26 22.08
C GLY A 173 -19.39 -14.11 20.66
N ILE A 174 -19.22 -15.09 19.77
CA ILE A 174 -19.63 -14.98 18.36
C ILE A 174 -21.16 -14.81 18.23
N SER A 175 -21.95 -15.58 18.96
CA SER A 175 -23.42 -15.46 18.95
C SER A 175 -23.87 -14.10 19.47
N GLU A 176 -23.16 -13.53 20.46
CA GLU A 176 -23.44 -12.22 21.00
C GLU A 176 -23.15 -11.11 19.99
N ILE A 177 -22.05 -11.23 19.25
CA ILE A 177 -21.72 -10.30 18.14
C ILE A 177 -22.83 -10.31 17.10
N LEU A 178 -23.29 -11.49 16.63
CA LEU A 178 -24.35 -11.61 15.64
C LEU A 178 -25.66 -10.98 16.11
N GLU A 179 -26.06 -11.22 17.37
CA GLU A 179 -27.26 -10.60 17.95
C GLU A 179 -27.12 -9.08 18.08
N THR A 180 -25.95 -8.59 18.48
CA THR A 180 -25.69 -7.17 18.61
C THR A 180 -25.70 -6.45 17.25
N ILE A 181 -25.16 -7.10 16.19
CA ILE A 181 -25.28 -6.58 14.82
C ILE A 181 -26.76 -6.38 14.45
N VAL A 182 -27.61 -7.40 14.69
CA VAL A 182 -29.03 -7.33 14.37
C VAL A 182 -29.72 -6.19 15.15
N GLN A 183 -29.35 -5.98 16.42
CA GLN A 183 -30.01 -5.01 17.31
C GLN A 183 -29.52 -3.57 17.09
N ARG A 184 -28.22 -3.37 16.91
CA ARG A 184 -27.61 -2.02 16.91
C ARG A 184 -27.37 -1.47 15.51
N VAL A 185 -26.93 -2.28 14.56
CA VAL A 185 -26.71 -1.79 13.19
C VAL A 185 -28.06 -1.38 12.58
N PRO A 186 -28.24 -0.14 12.14
CA PRO A 186 -29.51 0.28 11.55
C PRO A 186 -29.73 -0.43 10.21
N PRO A 187 -31.00 -0.68 9.84
CA PRO A 187 -31.30 -1.19 8.50
C PRO A 187 -31.06 -0.11 7.44
N PRO A 188 -30.78 -0.49 6.19
CA PRO A 188 -30.72 0.45 5.08
C PRO A 188 -32.07 1.15 4.88
N ALA A 189 -32.03 2.34 4.27
CA ALA A 189 -33.26 3.06 3.93
C ALA A 189 -34.14 2.24 2.97
N ASN A 190 -35.45 2.27 3.19
CA ASN A 190 -36.39 1.58 2.32
C ASN A 190 -36.85 2.49 1.18
N THR A 191 -36.03 2.60 0.14
CA THR A 191 -36.22 3.45 -1.04
C THR A 191 -36.44 2.64 -2.33
N ILE A 192 -37.07 1.46 -2.20
CA ILE A 192 -37.26 0.49 -3.30
C ILE A 192 -38.05 1.06 -4.50
N ASN A 193 -38.89 2.06 -4.27
CA ASN A 193 -39.71 2.69 -5.31
C ASN A 193 -39.03 3.90 -5.98
N ASP A 194 -37.84 4.28 -5.54
CA ASP A 194 -37.12 5.42 -6.10
C ASP A 194 -36.34 5.03 -7.36
N SER A 195 -35.81 6.02 -8.04
CA SER A 195 -34.89 5.78 -9.16
C SER A 195 -33.65 5.04 -8.69
N LEU A 196 -33.19 4.07 -9.45
CA LEU A 196 -31.99 3.30 -9.11
C LEU A 196 -30.81 4.23 -8.90
N ARG A 197 -30.20 4.13 -7.72
CA ARG A 197 -28.84 4.59 -7.44
C ARG A 197 -28.09 3.48 -6.74
N ALA A 198 -27.03 3.01 -7.35
CA ALA A 198 -26.18 2.00 -6.74
C ALA A 198 -24.72 2.48 -6.79
N LEU A 199 -23.99 2.24 -5.70
CA LEU A 199 -22.61 2.67 -5.49
C LEU A 199 -21.65 1.53 -5.85
N ILE A 200 -20.74 1.77 -6.76
CA ILE A 200 -19.64 0.83 -7.06
C ILE A 200 -18.60 0.97 -5.95
N PHE A 201 -18.35 -0.08 -5.19
CA PHE A 201 -17.32 -0.06 -4.15
C PHE A 201 -16.07 -0.86 -4.50
N ASP A 202 -16.16 -1.81 -5.45
CA ASP A 202 -15.00 -2.54 -5.99
C ASP A 202 -15.27 -3.07 -7.40
N SER A 203 -14.24 -3.44 -8.13
CA SER A 203 -14.34 -4.12 -9.42
C SER A 203 -13.11 -4.97 -9.68
N TYR A 204 -13.26 -6.04 -10.47
CA TYR A 204 -12.13 -6.83 -10.92
C TYR A 204 -12.36 -7.35 -12.34
N TYR A 205 -11.27 -7.66 -13.01
CA TYR A 205 -11.32 -8.20 -14.37
C TYR A 205 -11.28 -9.72 -14.36
N ASP A 206 -12.25 -10.31 -15.05
CA ASP A 206 -12.32 -11.74 -15.34
C ASP A 206 -12.09 -11.95 -16.84
N SER A 207 -11.17 -12.82 -17.21
CA SER A 207 -10.78 -13.04 -18.62
C SER A 207 -11.92 -13.54 -19.52
N TYR A 208 -12.95 -14.13 -18.95
CA TYR A 208 -14.11 -14.68 -19.68
C TYR A 208 -15.32 -13.76 -19.67
N ARG A 209 -15.56 -13.05 -18.56
CA ARG A 209 -16.77 -12.24 -18.33
C ARG A 209 -16.52 -10.74 -18.46
N GLY A 210 -15.26 -10.32 -18.61
CA GLY A 210 -14.87 -8.91 -18.57
C GLY A 210 -14.85 -8.37 -17.14
N VAL A 211 -15.12 -7.07 -16.97
CA VAL A 211 -15.14 -6.45 -15.64
C VAL A 211 -16.39 -6.90 -14.87
N ILE A 212 -16.16 -7.45 -13.70
CA ILE A 212 -17.19 -7.76 -12.71
C ILE A 212 -17.20 -6.61 -11.70
N VAL A 213 -18.35 -5.99 -11.55
CA VAL A 213 -18.55 -4.81 -10.72
C VAL A 213 -19.23 -5.21 -9.42
N TYR A 214 -18.62 -4.91 -8.28
CA TYR A 214 -19.24 -5.03 -6.96
C TYR A 214 -19.91 -3.73 -6.59
N PHE A 215 -21.17 -3.82 -6.20
CA PHE A 215 -21.95 -2.63 -5.92
C PHE A 215 -22.96 -2.88 -4.79
N ARG A 216 -23.38 -1.77 -4.20
CA ARG A 216 -24.48 -1.74 -3.26
C ARG A 216 -25.62 -0.92 -3.85
N VAL A 217 -26.83 -1.46 -3.82
CA VAL A 217 -28.04 -0.72 -4.18
C VAL A 217 -28.39 0.21 -3.03
N MET A 218 -28.31 1.52 -3.25
CA MET A 218 -28.71 2.53 -2.28
C MET A 218 -30.21 2.79 -2.37
N ASP A 219 -30.72 3.00 -3.59
CA ASP A 219 -32.13 3.26 -3.89
C ASP A 219 -32.59 2.45 -5.10
N GLY A 220 -33.87 2.13 -5.11
CA GLY A 220 -34.51 1.49 -6.26
C GLY A 220 -34.28 -0.01 -6.36
N THR A 221 -34.37 -0.50 -7.59
CA THR A 221 -34.22 -1.92 -7.92
C THR A 221 -33.48 -2.08 -9.24
N VAL A 222 -32.61 -3.08 -9.35
CA VAL A 222 -31.90 -3.47 -10.55
C VAL A 222 -32.19 -4.92 -10.90
N LYS A 223 -32.34 -5.22 -12.19
CA LYS A 223 -32.64 -6.57 -12.69
C LYS A 223 -31.64 -7.01 -13.76
N LYS A 224 -31.48 -8.30 -13.88
CA LYS A 224 -30.78 -8.89 -15.03
C LYS A 224 -31.45 -8.46 -16.33
N GLY A 225 -30.64 -8.05 -17.31
CA GLY A 225 -31.11 -7.53 -18.59
C GLY A 225 -31.42 -6.03 -18.61
N ASP A 226 -31.36 -5.35 -17.48
CA ASP A 226 -31.50 -3.89 -17.43
C ASP A 226 -30.35 -3.21 -18.14
N ARG A 227 -30.68 -2.08 -18.81
CA ARG A 227 -29.67 -1.16 -19.33
C ARG A 227 -29.35 -0.11 -18.29
N VAL A 228 -28.13 -0.18 -17.78
CA VAL A 228 -27.59 0.72 -16.77
C VAL A 228 -26.71 1.79 -17.39
N TYR A 229 -26.65 2.94 -16.71
CA TYR A 229 -25.82 4.07 -17.06
C TYR A 229 -24.88 4.37 -15.89
N LEU A 230 -23.59 4.42 -16.18
CA LEU A 230 -22.54 4.79 -15.22
C LEU A 230 -22.35 6.31 -15.30
N MET A 231 -22.60 7.01 -14.20
CA MET A 231 -22.74 8.48 -14.22
C MET A 231 -21.41 9.21 -14.42
N ALA A 232 -20.30 8.71 -13.87
CA ALA A 232 -18.99 9.34 -13.98
C ALA A 232 -18.30 9.04 -15.33
N SER A 233 -18.45 7.82 -15.84
CA SER A 233 -17.87 7.43 -17.13
C SER A 233 -18.77 7.75 -18.32
N GLU A 234 -20.04 8.15 -18.08
CA GLU A 234 -21.06 8.46 -19.10
C GLU A 234 -21.31 7.32 -20.10
N LYS A 235 -21.15 6.07 -19.66
CA LYS A 235 -21.30 4.87 -20.50
C LYS A 235 -22.53 4.05 -20.14
N GLU A 236 -23.08 3.37 -21.13
CA GLU A 236 -24.25 2.51 -20.99
C GLU A 236 -23.87 1.05 -21.23
N TYR A 237 -24.38 0.16 -20.37
CA TYR A 237 -24.15 -1.28 -20.45
C TYR A 237 -25.45 -2.04 -20.19
N VAL A 238 -25.53 -3.26 -20.71
CA VAL A 238 -26.61 -4.19 -20.38
C VAL A 238 -26.10 -5.23 -19.42
N ILE A 239 -26.82 -5.46 -18.34
CA ILE A 239 -26.45 -6.46 -17.32
C ILE A 239 -26.69 -7.86 -17.88
N ASP A 240 -25.63 -8.60 -18.19
CA ASP A 240 -25.70 -9.99 -18.65
C ASP A 240 -25.88 -10.96 -17.49
N GLU A 241 -25.21 -10.68 -16.37
CA GLU A 241 -25.24 -11.46 -15.15
C GLU A 241 -25.40 -10.56 -13.94
N LEU A 242 -26.31 -10.92 -13.04
CA LEU A 242 -26.54 -10.26 -11.75
C LEU A 242 -26.48 -11.29 -10.64
N GLY A 243 -25.87 -10.96 -9.50
CA GLY A 243 -25.75 -11.95 -8.43
C GLY A 243 -25.36 -11.37 -7.07
N ILE A 244 -25.30 -12.27 -6.11
CA ILE A 244 -24.89 -12.02 -4.72
C ILE A 244 -23.65 -12.85 -4.38
N LEU A 245 -22.96 -12.48 -3.31
CA LEU A 245 -21.73 -13.10 -2.82
C LEU A 245 -22.01 -13.93 -1.56
N CYS A 246 -22.23 -15.23 -1.70
CA CYS A 246 -22.53 -16.17 -0.61
C CYS A 246 -21.49 -17.29 -0.50
N PRO A 247 -20.37 -17.10 0.07
CA PRO A 247 -19.13 -16.44 -0.29
C PRO A 247 -18.76 -16.61 -1.78
N THR A 248 -19.30 -17.63 -2.44
CA THR A 248 -19.19 -17.79 -3.91
C THR A 248 -20.29 -16.98 -4.62
N GLN A 249 -20.02 -16.61 -5.84
CA GLN A 249 -20.98 -15.89 -6.69
C GLN A 249 -22.22 -16.75 -6.94
N LYS A 250 -23.41 -16.20 -6.66
CA LYS A 250 -24.70 -16.84 -6.92
C LYS A 250 -25.60 -15.90 -7.70
N GLN A 251 -26.03 -16.32 -8.88
CA GLN A 251 -26.89 -15.53 -9.73
C GLN A 251 -28.27 -15.33 -9.13
N VAL A 252 -28.81 -14.12 -9.32
CA VAL A 252 -30.17 -13.71 -8.95
C VAL A 252 -30.81 -12.93 -10.10
N GLU A 253 -32.14 -12.81 -10.10
CA GLU A 253 -32.86 -12.08 -11.15
C GLU A 253 -32.94 -10.57 -10.85
N GLU A 254 -32.99 -10.19 -9.57
CA GLU A 254 -33.11 -8.79 -9.15
C GLU A 254 -32.44 -8.54 -7.79
N LEU A 255 -32.05 -7.29 -7.56
CA LEU A 255 -31.55 -6.75 -6.28
C LEU A 255 -32.27 -5.44 -5.94
N HIS A 256 -32.57 -5.26 -4.66
CA HIS A 256 -33.32 -4.14 -4.12
C HIS A 256 -32.47 -3.22 -3.24
N ALA A 257 -33.01 -2.04 -2.92
CA ALA A 257 -32.39 -1.09 -2.01
C ALA A 257 -31.90 -1.77 -0.72
N GLY A 258 -30.65 -1.52 -0.35
CA GLY A 258 -29.93 -2.10 0.78
C GLY A 258 -29.16 -3.38 0.48
N GLU A 259 -29.37 -4.03 -0.65
CA GLU A 259 -28.66 -5.26 -1.01
C GLU A 259 -27.28 -4.99 -1.63
N VAL A 260 -26.36 -5.89 -1.34
CA VAL A 260 -25.00 -5.93 -1.90
C VAL A 260 -24.91 -7.07 -2.91
N GLY A 261 -24.34 -6.78 -4.07
CA GLY A 261 -24.21 -7.77 -5.13
C GLY A 261 -23.12 -7.44 -6.14
N TYR A 262 -23.13 -8.21 -7.22
CA TYR A 262 -22.26 -8.00 -8.36
C TYR A 262 -23.03 -8.08 -9.68
N PHE A 263 -22.50 -7.44 -10.70
CA PHE A 263 -22.94 -7.69 -12.07
C PHE A 263 -21.76 -7.81 -13.04
N ALA A 264 -22.00 -8.51 -14.15
CA ALA A 264 -21.15 -8.50 -15.33
C ALA A 264 -21.95 -7.97 -16.52
N ALA A 265 -21.32 -7.14 -17.35
CA ALA A 265 -21.97 -6.46 -18.47
C ALA A 265 -21.04 -6.33 -19.68
N ALA A 266 -20.15 -7.31 -19.89
CA ALA A 266 -19.14 -7.33 -20.95
C ALA A 266 -18.31 -6.02 -21.03
N ILE A 267 -18.06 -5.37 -19.91
CA ILE A 267 -17.22 -4.18 -19.81
C ILE A 267 -15.79 -4.60 -20.09
N LYS A 268 -15.13 -3.96 -21.06
CA LYS A 268 -13.79 -4.36 -21.50
C LYS A 268 -12.67 -3.61 -20.79
N ALA A 269 -12.94 -2.40 -20.32
CA ALA A 269 -11.97 -1.56 -19.64
C ALA A 269 -12.44 -1.25 -18.22
N VAL A 270 -11.62 -1.52 -17.22
CA VAL A 270 -11.94 -1.21 -15.80
C VAL A 270 -12.12 0.29 -15.59
N GLY A 271 -11.38 1.11 -16.30
CA GLY A 271 -11.58 2.56 -16.28
C GLY A 271 -12.99 3.04 -16.64
N ASP A 272 -13.82 2.15 -17.22
CA ASP A 272 -15.22 2.44 -17.52
C ASP A 272 -16.13 2.22 -16.31
N ALA A 273 -15.80 1.30 -15.42
CA ALA A 273 -16.52 1.02 -14.17
C ALA A 273 -15.68 1.48 -12.97
N ARG A 274 -15.52 2.79 -12.84
CA ARG A 274 -14.70 3.37 -11.78
C ARG A 274 -15.33 3.11 -10.42
N VAL A 275 -14.51 2.75 -9.46
CA VAL A 275 -14.95 2.65 -8.07
C VAL A 275 -15.38 4.04 -7.59
N GLY A 276 -16.52 4.10 -6.88
CA GLY A 276 -17.16 5.35 -6.47
C GLY A 276 -18.13 5.93 -7.48
N ASP A 277 -18.25 5.32 -8.68
CA ASP A 277 -19.26 5.74 -9.65
C ASP A 277 -20.66 5.31 -9.21
N THR A 278 -21.64 6.06 -9.67
CA THR A 278 -23.06 5.79 -9.45
C THR A 278 -23.68 5.10 -10.65
N ILE A 279 -24.33 3.98 -10.39
CA ILE A 279 -25.10 3.23 -11.39
C ILE A 279 -26.55 3.68 -11.32
N THR A 280 -27.15 4.00 -12.47
CA THR A 280 -28.57 4.29 -12.61
C THR A 280 -29.17 3.59 -13.84
N LEU A 281 -30.51 3.52 -13.94
CA LEU A 281 -31.18 2.94 -15.10
C LEU A 281 -31.27 3.94 -16.24
N CYS A 282 -30.96 3.53 -17.47
CA CYS A 282 -31.14 4.37 -18.66
C CYS A 282 -32.58 4.85 -18.87
N LYS A 283 -33.56 4.06 -18.44
CA LYS A 283 -35.01 4.37 -18.59
C LYS A 283 -35.47 5.45 -17.61
N ASN A 284 -34.87 5.50 -16.42
CA ASN A 284 -35.24 6.42 -15.34
C ASN A 284 -33.95 6.84 -14.62
N LYS A 285 -33.18 7.71 -15.28
CA LYS A 285 -31.90 8.18 -14.75
C LYS A 285 -32.12 9.01 -13.49
N ALA A 286 -31.32 8.71 -12.47
CA ALA A 286 -31.24 9.56 -11.27
C ALA A 286 -30.65 10.93 -11.66
N THR A 287 -31.11 11.96 -10.98
CA THR A 287 -30.67 13.34 -11.21
C THR A 287 -29.36 13.67 -10.54
N GLU A 288 -29.05 13.01 -9.43
CA GLU A 288 -27.87 13.25 -8.60
C GLU A 288 -27.07 11.98 -8.39
N ALA A 289 -25.77 12.08 -8.61
CA ALA A 289 -24.84 11.01 -8.26
C ALA A 289 -24.72 10.88 -6.74
N LEU A 290 -24.41 9.67 -6.28
CA LEU A 290 -24.00 9.44 -4.89
C LEU A 290 -22.66 10.13 -4.63
N PRO A 291 -22.38 10.54 -3.37
CA PRO A 291 -21.06 11.05 -3.04
C PRO A 291 -20.01 10.01 -3.42
N GLY A 292 -19.15 10.37 -4.36
CA GLY A 292 -18.09 9.49 -4.85
C GLY A 292 -16.88 9.48 -3.94
N TYR A 293 -15.93 8.60 -4.24
CA TYR A 293 -14.65 8.54 -3.56
C TYR A 293 -13.66 9.55 -4.13
N ALA A 294 -12.73 10.03 -3.30
CA ALA A 294 -11.55 10.72 -3.80
C ALA A 294 -10.73 9.75 -4.68
N GLU A 295 -10.08 10.26 -5.74
CA GLU A 295 -9.15 9.44 -6.51
C GLU A 295 -7.94 9.05 -5.66
N ALA A 296 -7.49 7.79 -5.78
CA ALA A 296 -6.26 7.34 -5.17
C ALA A 296 -5.07 8.01 -5.87
N ASN A 297 -4.33 8.83 -5.14
CA ASN A 297 -3.14 9.48 -5.66
C ASN A 297 -1.90 8.74 -5.15
N PRO A 298 -1.07 8.19 -6.04
CA PRO A 298 0.18 7.57 -5.66
C PRO A 298 1.10 8.56 -4.92
N MET A 299 1.73 8.09 -3.84
CA MET A 299 2.67 8.87 -3.04
C MET A 299 4.12 8.41 -3.19
N VAL A 300 4.30 7.14 -3.55
CA VAL A 300 5.60 6.48 -3.69
C VAL A 300 5.78 6.03 -5.14
N PHE A 301 6.94 6.30 -5.71
CA PHE A 301 7.26 5.97 -7.10
C PHE A 301 8.56 5.20 -7.18
N CYS A 302 8.60 4.16 -8.01
CA CYS A 302 9.85 3.48 -8.35
C CYS A 302 9.86 3.06 -9.82
N GLY A 303 11.05 2.86 -10.38
CA GLY A 303 11.21 2.23 -11.69
C GLY A 303 11.23 0.71 -11.53
N MET A 304 10.50 0.00 -12.37
CA MET A 304 10.49 -1.46 -12.47
C MET A 304 11.02 -1.87 -13.84
N PHE A 305 12.08 -2.65 -13.85
CA PHE A 305 12.77 -3.09 -15.06
C PHE A 305 12.88 -4.61 -15.06
N PRO A 306 12.58 -5.29 -16.17
CA PRO A 306 12.84 -6.72 -16.26
C PRO A 306 14.34 -6.98 -16.31
N ILE A 307 14.81 -8.10 -15.73
CA ILE A 307 16.21 -8.51 -15.80
C ILE A 307 16.56 -8.83 -17.24
N ASP A 308 15.71 -9.59 -17.91
CA ASP A 308 15.81 -9.92 -19.32
C ASP A 308 15.07 -8.88 -20.17
N ALA A 309 15.79 -8.20 -21.07
CA ALA A 309 15.20 -7.18 -21.93
C ALA A 309 14.05 -7.70 -22.81
N ASP A 310 14.05 -8.99 -23.13
CA ASP A 310 13.02 -9.66 -23.92
C ASP A 310 11.67 -9.76 -23.16
N GLN A 311 11.69 -9.66 -21.82
CA GLN A 311 10.50 -9.71 -20.97
C GLN A 311 9.80 -8.33 -20.82
N PHE A 312 10.22 -7.29 -21.53
CA PHE A 312 9.59 -5.97 -21.44
C PHE A 312 8.10 -6.00 -21.81
N GLU A 313 7.74 -6.71 -22.88
CA GLU A 313 6.35 -6.86 -23.30
C GLU A 313 5.53 -7.67 -22.29
N ASP A 314 6.13 -8.70 -21.69
CA ASP A 314 5.47 -9.50 -20.65
C ASP A 314 5.20 -8.65 -19.40
N LEU A 315 6.16 -7.79 -19.01
CA LEU A 315 5.99 -6.84 -17.90
C LEU A 315 4.87 -5.83 -18.21
N ARG A 316 4.79 -5.32 -19.44
CA ARG A 316 3.71 -4.43 -19.86
C ARG A 316 2.35 -5.09 -19.71
N GLU A 317 2.19 -6.30 -20.27
CA GLU A 317 0.94 -7.05 -20.17
C GLU A 317 0.56 -7.38 -18.72
N ALA A 318 1.55 -7.70 -17.88
CA ALA A 318 1.34 -7.98 -16.47
C ALA A 318 0.85 -6.73 -15.71
N LEU A 319 1.47 -5.56 -15.95
CA LEU A 319 1.06 -4.29 -15.37
C LEU A 319 -0.36 -3.89 -15.83
N GLU A 320 -0.67 -4.04 -17.13
CA GLU A 320 -2.02 -3.83 -17.67
C GLU A 320 -3.06 -4.70 -16.95
N LYS A 321 -2.76 -5.98 -16.73
CA LYS A 321 -3.65 -6.91 -16.00
C LYS A 321 -3.78 -6.56 -14.51
N LEU A 322 -2.70 -6.09 -13.88
CA LEU A 322 -2.73 -5.66 -12.48
C LEU A 322 -3.53 -4.37 -12.30
N GLU A 323 -3.34 -3.36 -13.17
CA GLU A 323 -4.11 -2.11 -13.16
C GLU A 323 -5.61 -2.35 -13.27
N LEU A 324 -6.02 -3.41 -14.02
CA LEU A 324 -7.42 -3.82 -14.11
C LEU A 324 -8.01 -4.24 -12.74
N ASN A 325 -7.17 -4.67 -11.80
CA ASN A 325 -7.57 -5.15 -10.49
C ASN A 325 -7.15 -4.24 -9.34
N ASP A 326 -6.41 -3.18 -9.65
CA ASP A 326 -5.83 -2.25 -8.69
C ASP A 326 -5.91 -0.82 -9.22
N ALA A 327 -6.96 -0.11 -8.85
CA ALA A 327 -7.22 1.25 -9.32
C ALA A 327 -6.19 2.30 -8.82
N ALA A 328 -5.38 1.93 -7.82
CA ALA A 328 -4.35 2.80 -7.27
C ALA A 328 -3.01 2.70 -7.99
N LEU A 329 -2.77 1.59 -8.69
CA LEU A 329 -1.56 1.39 -9.48
C LEU A 329 -1.59 2.33 -10.71
N LYS A 330 -0.55 3.15 -10.85
CA LYS A 330 -0.32 3.96 -12.06
C LYS A 330 1.07 3.66 -12.59
N TYR A 331 1.21 3.59 -13.90
CA TYR A 331 2.52 3.35 -14.50
C TYR A 331 2.67 4.10 -15.83
N GLU A 332 3.89 4.46 -16.14
CA GLU A 332 4.29 5.06 -17.42
C GLU A 332 5.59 4.41 -17.92
N PRO A 333 5.80 4.31 -19.25
CA PRO A 333 7.05 3.80 -19.79
C PRO A 333 8.25 4.63 -19.31
N GLU A 334 9.32 3.96 -18.88
CA GLU A 334 10.58 4.56 -18.48
C GLU A 334 11.74 3.90 -19.20
N THR A 335 12.75 4.68 -19.56
CA THR A 335 13.98 4.17 -20.16
C THR A 335 15.19 4.55 -19.32
N SER A 336 15.99 3.57 -18.95
CA SER A 336 17.25 3.77 -18.24
C SER A 336 18.43 3.43 -19.15
N SER A 337 19.47 4.26 -19.14
CA SER A 337 20.71 3.98 -19.86
C SER A 337 21.42 2.72 -19.37
N ALA A 338 21.20 2.32 -18.11
CA ALA A 338 21.83 1.16 -17.48
C ALA A 338 20.99 -0.11 -17.55
N MET A 339 19.63 0.02 -17.48
CA MET A 339 18.71 -1.11 -17.33
C MET A 339 17.80 -1.34 -18.56
N GLY A 340 17.87 -0.45 -19.56
CA GLY A 340 17.03 -0.54 -20.75
C GLY A 340 15.62 -0.03 -20.56
N PHE A 341 14.64 -0.73 -21.12
CA PHE A 341 13.24 -0.35 -21.07
C PHE A 341 12.54 -0.95 -19.85
N GLY A 342 11.70 -0.17 -19.19
CA GLY A 342 10.90 -0.54 -18.04
C GLY A 342 9.73 0.40 -17.84
N PHE A 343 9.21 0.44 -16.62
CA PHE A 343 8.07 1.28 -16.26
C PHE A 343 8.35 2.03 -14.95
N ARG A 344 7.94 3.28 -14.92
CA ARG A 344 7.82 4.08 -13.72
C ARG A 344 6.46 3.81 -13.10
N CYS A 345 6.43 3.21 -11.92
CA CYS A 345 5.19 2.82 -11.24
C CYS A 345 4.97 3.69 -10.01
N GLY A 346 3.71 4.06 -9.77
CA GLY A 346 3.26 4.82 -8.62
C GLY A 346 2.37 3.97 -7.71
N PHE A 347 2.58 4.08 -6.39
CA PHE A 347 1.96 3.27 -5.34
C PHE A 347 1.44 4.15 -4.21
N LEU A 348 0.47 3.64 -3.44
CA LEU A 348 -0.07 4.31 -2.25
C LEU A 348 0.97 4.39 -1.12
N GLY A 349 1.79 3.35 -0.97
CA GLY A 349 2.83 3.26 0.04
C GLY A 349 3.80 2.12 -0.25
N LEU A 350 4.68 1.82 0.71
CA LEU A 350 5.69 0.76 0.55
C LEU A 350 5.09 -0.64 0.52
N LEU A 351 4.14 -0.93 1.39
CA LEU A 351 3.50 -2.24 1.41
C LEU A 351 2.77 -2.52 0.10
N HIS A 352 2.09 -1.50 -0.45
CA HIS A 352 1.45 -1.61 -1.75
C HIS A 352 2.49 -1.91 -2.86
N MET A 353 3.63 -1.21 -2.85
CA MET A 353 4.74 -1.48 -3.79
C MET A 353 5.27 -2.92 -3.67
N GLU A 354 5.51 -3.41 -2.46
CA GLU A 354 5.98 -4.77 -2.22
C GLU A 354 4.99 -5.82 -2.70
N ILE A 355 3.69 -5.61 -2.46
CA ILE A 355 2.63 -6.52 -2.91
C ILE A 355 2.57 -6.59 -4.43
N VAL A 356 2.61 -5.45 -5.12
CA VAL A 356 2.61 -5.41 -6.59
C VAL A 356 3.86 -6.11 -7.14
N GLN A 357 5.03 -5.86 -6.54
CA GLN A 357 6.26 -6.56 -6.90
C GLN A 357 6.12 -8.08 -6.76
N GLU A 358 5.73 -8.56 -5.58
CA GLU A 358 5.58 -10.00 -5.35
C GLU A 358 4.54 -10.65 -6.26
N ARG A 359 3.48 -9.92 -6.61
CA ARG A 359 2.49 -10.40 -7.58
C ARG A 359 3.08 -10.52 -8.98
N LEU A 360 3.85 -9.53 -9.44
CA LEU A 360 4.54 -9.59 -10.74
C LEU A 360 5.53 -10.76 -10.79
N GLU A 361 6.26 -10.99 -9.72
CA GLU A 361 7.22 -12.10 -9.62
C GLU A 361 6.53 -13.47 -9.57
N ARG A 362 5.47 -13.64 -8.75
CA ARG A 362 4.82 -14.93 -8.50
C ARG A 362 3.74 -15.29 -9.51
N GLU A 363 2.86 -14.34 -9.86
CA GLU A 363 1.71 -14.61 -10.75
C GLU A 363 2.12 -14.59 -12.23
N TYR A 364 3.12 -13.76 -12.59
CA TYR A 364 3.57 -13.56 -13.96
C TYR A 364 4.97 -14.09 -14.24
N ASN A 365 5.66 -14.64 -13.22
CA ASN A 365 7.00 -15.22 -13.32
C ASN A 365 8.02 -14.26 -13.94
N LEU A 366 8.01 -13.01 -13.49
CA LEU A 366 8.91 -11.94 -13.93
C LEU A 366 10.01 -11.74 -12.90
N ASP A 367 11.26 -11.70 -13.35
CA ASP A 367 12.39 -11.29 -12.52
C ASP A 367 12.64 -9.79 -12.71
N LEU A 368 12.50 -9.01 -11.63
CA LEU A 368 12.46 -7.54 -11.70
C LEU A 368 13.61 -6.88 -10.95
N ILE A 369 14.11 -5.78 -11.52
CA ILE A 369 14.96 -4.81 -10.84
C ILE A 369 14.10 -3.61 -10.48
N ILE A 370 14.10 -3.25 -9.20
CA ILE A 370 13.34 -2.09 -8.69
C ILE A 370 14.33 -1.01 -8.29
N THR A 371 14.06 0.24 -8.68
CA THR A 371 14.86 1.38 -8.24
C THR A 371 14.46 1.81 -6.83
N ALA A 372 15.29 2.67 -6.21
CA ALA A 372 14.94 3.27 -4.91
C ALA A 372 13.58 3.97 -4.98
N PRO A 373 12.70 3.75 -3.98
CA PRO A 373 11.45 4.46 -3.91
C PRO A 373 11.72 5.97 -3.78
N SER A 374 10.96 6.76 -4.50
CA SER A 374 11.02 8.23 -4.48
C SER A 374 9.63 8.81 -4.26
N VAL A 375 9.59 10.04 -3.77
CA VAL A 375 8.36 10.80 -3.61
C VAL A 375 8.22 11.83 -4.73
N VAL A 376 7.04 12.43 -4.88
CA VAL A 376 6.85 13.54 -5.81
C VAL A 376 7.37 14.82 -5.19
N TYR A 377 8.33 15.47 -5.83
CA TYR A 377 8.83 16.77 -5.45
C TYR A 377 8.14 17.87 -6.27
N LYS A 378 7.81 18.98 -5.63
CA LYS A 378 7.30 20.16 -6.28
C LYS A 378 8.49 21.11 -6.55
N VAL A 379 8.72 21.43 -7.80
CA VAL A 379 9.80 22.32 -8.22
C VAL A 379 9.21 23.60 -8.80
N VAL A 380 9.61 24.73 -8.26
CA VAL A 380 9.23 26.04 -8.82
C VAL A 380 10.38 26.51 -9.69
N THR A 381 10.07 26.77 -10.96
CA THR A 381 11.04 27.28 -11.93
C THR A 381 11.25 28.79 -11.76
N ASN A 382 12.35 29.34 -12.31
CA ASN A 382 12.61 30.78 -12.31
C ASN A 382 11.55 31.60 -13.07
N LYS A 383 10.67 30.94 -13.84
CA LYS A 383 9.53 31.56 -14.52
C LYS A 383 8.24 31.50 -13.69
N GLY A 384 8.28 30.94 -12.51
CA GLY A 384 7.10 30.75 -11.64
C GLY A 384 6.22 29.54 -12.01
N GLU A 385 6.67 28.66 -12.91
CA GLU A 385 5.95 27.44 -13.26
C GLU A 385 6.17 26.38 -12.16
N GLU A 386 5.11 25.70 -11.75
CA GLU A 386 5.14 24.60 -10.81
C GLU A 386 5.24 23.27 -11.56
N LEU A 387 6.28 22.49 -11.29
CA LEU A 387 6.50 21.17 -11.86
C LEU A 387 6.48 20.12 -10.74
N TYR A 388 5.75 19.05 -10.97
CA TYR A 388 5.74 17.88 -10.09
C TYR A 388 6.66 16.81 -10.66
N ILE A 389 7.71 16.45 -9.89
CA ILE A 389 8.79 15.60 -10.34
C ILE A 389 8.89 14.39 -9.40
N ASP A 390 8.66 13.22 -9.94
CA ASP A 390 8.80 11.92 -9.29
C ASP A 390 10.12 11.24 -9.62
N ASN A 391 10.74 11.58 -10.76
CA ASN A 391 11.99 11.01 -11.25
C ASN A 391 13.14 12.02 -11.10
N PRO A 392 14.22 11.68 -10.35
CA PRO A 392 15.38 12.56 -10.19
C PRO A 392 16.03 13.00 -11.51
N SER A 393 15.94 12.17 -12.57
CA SER A 393 16.51 12.50 -13.88
C SER A 393 15.81 13.65 -14.59
N ARG A 394 14.54 13.90 -14.27
CA ARG A 394 13.73 15.00 -14.81
C ARG A 394 13.91 16.33 -14.06
N LEU A 395 14.74 16.35 -13.00
CA LEU A 395 14.93 17.55 -12.19
C LEU A 395 15.62 18.66 -12.99
N PRO A 396 15.00 19.86 -13.15
CA PRO A 396 15.61 21.00 -13.83
C PRO A 396 16.95 21.40 -13.22
N GLY A 397 17.84 21.94 -14.04
CA GLY A 397 19.15 22.40 -13.59
C GLY A 397 19.06 23.48 -12.49
N PRO A 398 20.13 23.67 -11.68
CA PRO A 398 20.12 24.67 -10.61
C PRO A 398 19.84 26.10 -11.10
N ASN A 399 20.16 26.40 -12.37
CA ASN A 399 19.94 27.71 -12.98
C ASN A 399 18.53 27.89 -13.55
N GLU A 400 17.72 26.84 -13.59
CA GLU A 400 16.37 26.85 -14.17
C GLU A 400 15.28 26.82 -13.11
N ARG A 401 15.65 26.51 -11.88
CA ARG A 401 14.75 26.39 -10.74
C ARG A 401 15.04 27.43 -9.66
N GLU A 402 13.99 27.95 -9.05
CA GLU A 402 14.05 28.85 -7.89
C GLU A 402 14.18 28.03 -6.59
N ARG A 403 13.28 27.05 -6.39
CA ARG A 403 13.25 26.22 -5.19
C ARG A 403 12.71 24.82 -5.46
N ILE A 404 13.02 23.90 -4.53
CA ILE A 404 12.45 22.55 -4.50
C ILE A 404 11.68 22.40 -3.18
N GLU A 405 10.46 21.91 -3.27
CA GLU A 405 9.61 21.61 -2.14
C GLU A 405 9.39 20.09 -2.06
N GLU A 406 9.53 19.52 -0.87
CA GLU A 406 9.25 18.10 -0.61
C GLU A 406 7.95 17.92 0.15
N PRO A 407 7.22 16.79 -0.06
CA PRO A 407 6.00 16.49 0.67
C PRO A 407 6.30 16.20 2.14
N TYR A 408 5.51 16.77 3.03
CA TYR A 408 5.55 16.56 4.47
C TYR A 408 4.32 15.80 4.94
N VAL A 409 4.53 14.93 5.90
CA VAL A 409 3.48 14.18 6.57
C VAL A 409 3.45 14.48 8.06
N LYS A 410 2.26 14.52 8.62
CA LYS A 410 2.03 14.44 10.06
C LYS A 410 2.05 12.98 10.44
N VAL A 411 2.96 12.59 11.30
CA VAL A 411 3.09 11.22 11.82
C VAL A 411 2.65 11.20 13.26
N GLU A 412 1.71 10.32 13.60
CA GLU A 412 1.25 10.05 14.94
C GLU A 412 1.68 8.64 15.34
N MET A 413 2.48 8.54 16.40
CA MET A 413 2.99 7.26 16.91
C MET A 413 2.42 7.00 18.29
N ILE A 414 1.87 5.81 18.51
CA ILE A 414 1.45 5.34 19.84
C ILE A 414 2.48 4.32 20.32
N THR A 415 3.01 4.53 21.52
CA THR A 415 4.07 3.69 22.08
C THR A 415 4.03 3.65 23.62
N PRO A 416 4.49 2.56 24.25
CA PRO A 416 4.78 2.57 25.68
C PRO A 416 5.83 3.63 26.05
N GLU A 417 5.69 4.24 27.23
CA GLU A 417 6.60 5.31 27.71
C GLU A 417 8.08 4.93 27.66
N THR A 418 8.40 3.66 27.86
CA THR A 418 9.77 3.13 27.84
C THR A 418 10.50 3.34 26.52
N TYR A 419 9.76 3.47 25.41
CA TYR A 419 10.35 3.62 24.07
C TYR A 419 10.26 5.05 23.52
N VAL A 420 9.62 5.98 24.24
CA VAL A 420 9.45 7.38 23.83
C VAL A 420 10.78 8.01 23.42
N GLY A 421 11.80 7.92 24.27
CA GLY A 421 13.12 8.51 24.00
C GLY A 421 13.77 7.97 22.71
N SER A 422 13.68 6.66 22.47
CA SER A 422 14.23 6.01 21.27
C SER A 422 13.51 6.44 20.00
N LEU A 423 12.18 6.61 20.05
CA LEU A 423 11.39 7.06 18.91
C LEU A 423 11.53 8.55 18.64
N MET A 424 11.71 9.36 19.68
CA MET A 424 12.04 10.78 19.52
C MET A 424 13.40 10.94 18.82
N GLU A 425 14.41 10.18 19.22
CA GLU A 425 15.72 10.16 18.56
C GLU A 425 15.60 9.73 17.08
N LEU A 426 14.86 8.66 16.80
CA LEU A 426 14.59 8.22 15.42
C LEU A 426 13.99 9.35 14.58
N SER A 427 12.93 9.97 15.08
CA SER A 427 12.22 11.05 14.38
C SER A 427 13.11 12.27 14.13
N GLN A 428 13.94 12.67 15.11
CA GLN A 428 14.88 13.77 14.96
C GLN A 428 15.96 13.47 13.92
N ASN A 429 16.51 12.25 13.91
CA ASN A 429 17.49 11.81 12.90
C ASN A 429 16.92 11.80 11.49
N ARG A 430 15.59 11.66 11.36
CA ARG A 430 14.83 11.72 10.10
C ARG A 430 14.27 13.12 9.80
N ARG A 431 14.88 14.17 10.31
CA ARG A 431 14.49 15.58 10.10
C ARG A 431 13.09 15.92 10.60
N GLY A 432 12.59 15.14 11.56
CA GLY A 432 11.26 15.34 12.14
C GLY A 432 11.19 16.56 13.03
N VAL A 433 10.10 17.31 12.90
CA VAL A 433 9.76 18.45 13.75
C VAL A 433 8.74 17.98 14.78
N PHE A 434 9.14 17.96 16.05
CA PHE A 434 8.25 17.64 17.17
C PHE A 434 7.07 18.63 17.24
N LYS A 435 5.86 18.13 17.42
CA LYS A 435 4.65 18.94 17.55
C LYS A 435 3.99 18.78 18.90
N ASP A 436 3.70 17.55 19.30
CA ASP A 436 2.94 17.27 20.51
C ASP A 436 3.31 15.92 21.10
N MET A 437 3.10 15.79 22.40
CA MET A 437 3.21 14.53 23.13
C MET A 437 2.08 14.47 24.15
N LYS A 438 1.24 13.44 24.05
CA LYS A 438 0.14 13.21 24.96
C LYS A 438 0.34 11.90 25.69
N TYR A 439 0.28 11.95 27.01
CA TYR A 439 0.22 10.76 27.83
C TYR A 439 -1.20 10.20 27.79
N LEU A 440 -1.30 8.99 27.35
CA LEU A 440 -2.53 8.22 27.42
C LEU A 440 -2.59 7.47 28.75
N THR A 441 -3.75 6.95 29.11
CA THR A 441 -3.86 6.09 30.30
C THR A 441 -2.87 4.93 30.25
N GLN A 442 -2.35 4.56 31.42
CA GLN A 442 -1.61 3.32 31.67
C GLN A 442 -0.25 3.18 30.95
N GLY A 443 0.55 4.25 30.88
CA GLY A 443 1.93 4.16 30.45
C GLY A 443 2.13 4.09 28.94
N ARG A 444 1.14 4.52 28.16
CA ARG A 444 1.23 4.76 26.72
C ARG A 444 1.31 6.26 26.41
N THR A 445 1.96 6.58 25.33
CA THR A 445 2.17 7.96 24.89
C THR A 445 1.96 8.08 23.39
N THR A 446 1.23 9.11 22.99
CA THR A 446 1.15 9.53 21.58
C THR A 446 2.22 10.57 21.32
N LEU A 447 3.03 10.35 20.30
CA LEU A 447 4.03 11.29 19.78
C LEU A 447 3.58 11.80 18.42
N THR A 448 3.49 13.12 18.27
CA THR A 448 3.13 13.75 16.99
C THR A 448 4.34 14.48 16.42
N TYR A 449 4.72 14.11 15.21
CA TYR A 449 5.82 14.72 14.45
C TYR A 449 5.35 15.14 13.05
N GLU A 450 6.01 16.14 12.50
CA GLU A 450 5.96 16.41 11.06
C GLU A 450 7.28 15.98 10.44
N LEU A 451 7.22 15.06 9.49
CA LEU A 451 8.38 14.47 8.80
C LEU A 451 8.28 14.66 7.29
N PRO A 452 9.41 14.79 6.59
CA PRO A 452 9.41 14.63 5.14
C PRO A 452 8.98 13.22 4.75
N LEU A 453 8.07 13.10 3.78
CA LEU A 453 7.57 11.78 3.35
C LEU A 453 8.72 10.87 2.87
N ALA A 454 9.72 11.42 2.20
CA ALA A 454 10.89 10.67 1.72
C ALA A 454 11.66 9.96 2.85
N GLU A 455 11.65 10.51 4.07
CA GLU A 455 12.30 9.89 5.24
C GLU A 455 11.43 8.81 5.91
N VAL A 456 10.11 8.85 5.66
CA VAL A 456 9.15 7.87 6.19
C VAL A 456 9.11 6.62 5.30
N VAL A 457 9.10 6.81 3.96
CA VAL A 457 8.93 5.71 3.01
C VAL A 457 10.17 4.84 2.81
N THR A 458 11.31 5.15 3.40
CA THR A 458 12.50 4.30 3.27
C THR A 458 12.51 3.14 4.25
N ASP A 459 12.71 3.40 5.54
CA ASP A 459 12.84 2.35 6.56
C ASP A 459 12.29 2.78 7.93
N PHE A 460 11.61 3.92 8.01
CA PHE A 460 11.15 4.50 9.27
C PHE A 460 10.24 3.54 10.06
N PHE A 461 9.32 2.86 9.37
CA PHE A 461 8.41 1.89 9.99
C PHE A 461 9.18 0.70 10.58
N ASP A 462 10.11 0.12 9.83
CA ASP A 462 10.95 -1.00 10.28
C ASP A 462 11.80 -0.61 11.50
N GLN A 463 12.41 0.58 11.46
CA GLN A 463 13.19 1.14 12.55
C GLN A 463 12.35 1.41 13.80
N MET A 464 11.14 1.94 13.61
CA MET A 464 10.18 2.18 14.70
C MET A 464 9.80 0.86 15.38
N LYS A 465 9.41 -0.15 14.58
CA LYS A 465 9.07 -1.49 15.11
C LYS A 465 10.25 -2.15 15.82
N SER A 466 11.43 -2.11 15.21
CA SER A 466 12.64 -2.69 15.80
C SER A 466 13.00 -2.01 17.13
N ARG A 467 13.02 -0.69 17.20
CA ARG A 467 13.37 0.09 18.39
C ARG A 467 12.34 -0.04 19.52
N SER A 468 11.09 -0.30 19.19
CA SER A 468 10.01 -0.51 20.15
C SER A 468 9.71 -1.99 20.43
N ARG A 469 10.49 -2.93 19.91
CA ARG A 469 10.25 -4.38 20.00
C ARG A 469 8.85 -4.78 19.49
N GLY A 470 8.35 -4.08 18.47
CA GLY A 470 7.04 -4.31 17.89
C GLY A 470 5.88 -3.56 18.56
N TYR A 471 6.09 -2.91 19.72
CA TYR A 471 5.02 -2.29 20.49
C TYR A 471 4.54 -0.92 19.97
N ALA A 472 5.32 -0.24 19.14
CA ALA A 472 4.89 1.04 18.58
C ALA A 472 4.08 0.83 17.30
N SER A 473 3.04 1.63 17.14
CA SER A 473 2.29 1.78 15.91
C SER A 473 2.34 3.22 15.42
N MET A 474 2.15 3.42 14.12
CA MET A 474 2.11 4.75 13.54
C MET A 474 1.04 4.88 12.47
N GLU A 475 0.58 6.10 12.31
CA GLU A 475 -0.27 6.59 11.24
C GLU A 475 0.35 7.85 10.66
N TYR A 476 0.13 8.14 9.38
CA TYR A 476 0.62 9.38 8.79
C TYR A 476 -0.37 9.95 7.76
N HIS A 477 -0.41 11.29 7.67
CA HIS A 477 -1.25 12.03 6.74
C HIS A 477 -0.45 13.11 6.04
N LEU A 478 -0.66 13.29 4.74
CA LEU A 478 -0.01 14.35 3.97
C LEU A 478 -0.52 15.72 4.44
N ILE A 479 0.41 16.63 4.75
CA ILE A 479 0.11 18.00 5.21
C ILE A 479 0.54 19.08 4.22
N GLY A 480 1.06 18.70 3.05
CA GLY A 480 1.46 19.61 1.98
C GLY A 480 2.96 19.58 1.70
N TYR A 481 3.43 20.60 1.00
CA TYR A 481 4.81 20.70 0.54
C TYR A 481 5.56 21.79 1.29
N ARG A 482 6.87 21.59 1.53
CA ARG A 482 7.75 22.57 2.17
C ARG A 482 9.07 22.67 1.44
N GLU A 483 9.58 23.89 1.31
CA GLU A 483 10.90 24.15 0.78
C GLU A 483 12.00 23.60 1.69
N ASN A 484 12.96 22.90 1.09
CA ASN A 484 14.15 22.41 1.77
C ASN A 484 15.36 22.45 0.82
N PRO A 485 16.59 22.52 1.38
CA PRO A 485 17.82 22.54 0.59
C PRO A 485 18.12 21.16 -0.01
N LEU A 486 17.33 20.76 -1.00
CA LEU A 486 17.45 19.48 -1.68
C LEU A 486 18.41 19.56 -2.85
N VAL A 487 19.14 18.49 -3.08
CA VAL A 487 20.10 18.35 -4.19
C VAL A 487 19.94 17.00 -4.89
N LYS A 488 20.18 17.00 -6.20
CA LYS A 488 20.31 15.75 -6.95
C LYS A 488 21.69 15.16 -6.67
N LEU A 489 21.71 13.93 -6.22
CA LEU A 489 22.90 13.11 -6.03
C LEU A 489 22.99 12.13 -7.19
N ASP A 490 24.02 12.27 -8.01
CA ASP A 490 24.31 11.37 -9.13
C ASP A 490 25.44 10.41 -8.75
N ILE A 491 25.27 9.14 -9.11
CA ILE A 491 26.31 8.11 -8.98
C ILE A 491 26.94 7.88 -10.35
N LEU A 492 28.26 8.05 -10.41
CA LEU A 492 29.04 7.81 -11.63
C LEU A 492 29.87 6.55 -11.46
N ILE A 493 29.76 5.65 -12.40
CA ILE A 493 30.57 4.43 -12.49
C ILE A 493 31.47 4.54 -13.73
N ASN A 494 32.77 4.50 -13.53
CA ASN A 494 33.77 4.73 -14.57
C ASN A 494 33.71 6.12 -15.26
N GLY A 495 32.98 7.07 -14.65
CA GLY A 495 32.76 8.42 -15.17
C GLY A 495 31.40 8.61 -15.85
N ASP A 496 30.66 7.54 -16.09
CA ASP A 496 29.33 7.58 -16.68
C ASP A 496 28.26 7.62 -15.59
N PRO A 497 27.27 8.52 -15.66
CA PRO A 497 26.19 8.59 -14.70
C PRO A 497 25.26 7.37 -14.85
N VAL A 498 24.80 6.84 -13.73
CA VAL A 498 23.82 5.75 -13.65
C VAL A 498 22.49 6.33 -13.17
N ASP A 499 21.61 6.62 -14.11
CA ASP A 499 20.34 7.34 -13.84
C ASP A 499 19.46 6.65 -12.80
N SER A 500 19.44 5.31 -12.80
CA SER A 500 18.70 4.49 -11.87
C SER A 500 19.20 4.52 -10.42
N LEU A 501 20.41 5.02 -10.20
CA LEU A 501 21.01 5.25 -8.88
C LEU A 501 20.97 6.73 -8.47
N ALA A 502 20.42 7.62 -9.31
CA ALA A 502 20.27 9.01 -8.98
C ALA A 502 19.13 9.19 -7.97
N MET A 503 19.33 10.09 -7.00
CA MET A 503 18.32 10.40 -5.99
C MET A 503 18.31 11.88 -5.61
N ILE A 504 17.17 12.35 -5.09
CA ILE A 504 17.06 13.69 -4.50
C ILE A 504 17.21 13.55 -2.99
N VAL A 505 18.19 14.21 -2.42
CA VAL A 505 18.53 14.11 -1.01
C VAL A 505 18.73 15.50 -0.38
N HIS A 506 18.55 15.58 0.94
CA HIS A 506 18.90 16.80 1.67
C HIS A 506 20.41 17.06 1.59
N ARG A 507 20.80 18.32 1.36
CA ARG A 507 22.21 18.72 1.15
C ARG A 507 23.14 18.22 2.24
N ASP A 508 22.71 18.30 3.51
CA ASP A 508 23.55 17.91 4.65
C ASP A 508 23.78 16.39 4.73
N LYS A 509 22.84 15.58 4.20
CA LYS A 509 22.96 14.12 4.16
C LYS A 509 23.66 13.61 2.90
N ALA A 510 23.78 14.44 1.86
CA ALA A 510 24.27 14.03 0.54
C ALA A 510 25.66 13.36 0.58
N TYR A 511 26.59 13.86 1.41
CA TYR A 511 27.91 13.28 1.57
C TYR A 511 27.86 11.87 2.17
N ASN A 512 27.12 11.70 3.27
CA ASN A 512 27.05 10.41 3.96
C ASN A 512 26.36 9.36 3.10
N VAL A 513 25.24 9.71 2.46
CA VAL A 513 24.50 8.83 1.54
C VAL A 513 25.38 8.47 0.36
N GLY A 514 25.99 9.45 -0.32
CA GLY A 514 26.85 9.21 -1.48
C GLY A 514 28.07 8.36 -1.17
N ARG A 515 28.67 8.52 0.02
CA ARG A 515 29.78 7.72 0.49
C ARG A 515 29.36 6.27 0.75
N ALA A 516 28.28 6.07 1.50
CA ALA A 516 27.75 4.74 1.80
C ALA A 516 27.40 3.97 0.53
N MET A 517 26.76 4.63 -0.45
CA MET A 517 26.47 4.04 -1.75
C MET A 517 27.74 3.64 -2.50
N ALA A 518 28.74 4.52 -2.56
CA ALA A 518 30.00 4.23 -3.25
C ALA A 518 30.77 3.09 -2.59
N GLU A 519 30.79 2.99 -1.26
CA GLU A 519 31.41 1.90 -0.51
C GLU A 519 30.68 0.57 -0.80
N LYS A 520 29.35 0.56 -0.77
CA LYS A 520 28.55 -0.65 -1.05
C LYS A 520 28.69 -1.13 -2.49
N LEU A 521 28.62 -0.23 -3.45
CA LEU A 521 28.84 -0.57 -4.86
C LEU A 521 30.26 -1.14 -5.12
N LYS A 522 31.27 -0.64 -4.41
CA LYS A 522 32.63 -1.16 -4.49
C LYS A 522 32.74 -2.61 -4.00
N GLU A 523 31.96 -2.99 -2.99
CA GLU A 523 31.93 -4.37 -2.49
C GLU A 523 31.30 -5.35 -3.48
N LEU A 524 30.25 -4.91 -4.17
CA LEU A 524 29.38 -5.76 -4.98
C LEU A 524 29.80 -5.83 -6.45
N ILE A 525 30.31 -4.74 -7.01
CA ILE A 525 30.77 -4.74 -8.40
C ILE A 525 32.06 -5.54 -8.53
N PRO A 526 32.12 -6.55 -9.41
CA PRO A 526 33.30 -7.40 -9.57
C PRO A 526 34.50 -6.61 -10.11
N ARG A 527 35.70 -7.11 -9.85
CA ARG A 527 36.92 -6.51 -10.37
C ARG A 527 37.03 -6.66 -11.88
N HIS A 528 37.30 -5.56 -12.57
CA HIS A 528 37.54 -5.51 -14.00
C HIS A 528 39.02 -5.50 -14.34
N GLN A 529 39.35 -5.63 -15.65
CA GLN A 529 40.71 -5.55 -16.16
C GLN A 529 41.35 -4.17 -15.99
N PHE A 530 40.53 -3.15 -15.70
CA PHE A 530 40.94 -1.76 -15.44
C PHE A 530 40.40 -1.28 -14.11
N LYS A 531 40.93 -0.15 -13.62
CA LYS A 531 40.44 0.49 -12.40
C LYS A 531 39.08 1.16 -12.67
N VAL A 532 38.07 0.83 -11.89
CA VAL A 532 36.74 1.41 -11.98
C VAL A 532 36.59 2.41 -10.82
N PRO A 533 36.52 3.73 -11.08
CA PRO A 533 36.13 4.71 -10.09
C PRO A 533 34.61 4.68 -9.93
N ILE A 534 34.15 4.75 -8.68
CA ILE A 534 32.74 4.94 -8.29
C ILE A 534 32.69 6.27 -7.57
N GLN A 535 31.87 7.19 -8.05
CA GLN A 535 31.85 8.57 -7.55
C GLN A 535 30.42 9.01 -7.29
N ALA A 536 30.21 9.70 -6.18
CA ALA A 536 28.98 10.41 -5.91
C ALA A 536 29.21 11.90 -6.17
N SER A 537 28.31 12.53 -6.92
CA SER A 537 28.44 13.93 -7.30
C SER A 537 27.14 14.73 -7.17
N ILE A 538 27.29 16.01 -6.94
CA ILE A 538 26.21 17.00 -6.98
C ILE A 538 26.53 17.92 -8.16
N GLY A 539 25.82 17.74 -9.28
CA GLY A 539 26.17 18.38 -10.55
C GLY A 539 27.60 17.99 -10.98
N SER A 540 28.47 18.98 -11.22
CA SER A 540 29.87 18.74 -11.61
C SER A 540 30.81 18.43 -10.42
N LYS A 541 30.37 18.60 -9.17
CA LYS A 541 31.21 18.44 -7.99
C LYS A 541 31.13 17.03 -7.44
N VAL A 542 32.23 16.28 -7.50
CA VAL A 542 32.38 15.00 -6.81
C VAL A 542 32.50 15.23 -5.31
N ILE A 543 31.62 14.61 -4.53
CA ILE A 543 31.58 14.72 -3.05
C ILE A 543 32.16 13.49 -2.36
N ALA A 544 32.01 12.29 -2.94
CA ALA A 544 32.59 11.06 -2.44
C ALA A 544 33.15 10.22 -3.61
N SER A 545 34.20 9.48 -3.37
CA SER A 545 34.83 8.66 -4.42
C SER A 545 35.46 7.41 -3.82
N GLU A 546 35.08 6.27 -4.37
CA GLU A 546 35.70 4.98 -4.13
C GLU A 546 36.26 4.40 -5.43
N SER A 547 37.03 3.33 -5.34
CA SER A 547 37.57 2.71 -6.56
C SER A 547 37.82 1.22 -6.43
N ILE A 548 37.41 0.47 -7.45
CA ILE A 548 37.67 -0.96 -7.58
C ILE A 548 39.03 -1.13 -8.28
N SER A 549 39.91 -1.88 -7.63
CA SER A 549 41.23 -2.14 -8.15
C SER A 549 41.17 -3.07 -9.39
N ALA A 550 41.95 -2.74 -10.42
CA ALA A 550 42.04 -3.59 -11.58
C ALA A 550 42.62 -4.98 -11.25
N MET A 551 42.11 -6.02 -11.92
CA MET A 551 42.78 -7.33 -11.92
C MET A 551 44.19 -7.17 -12.45
N ARG A 552 45.16 -7.70 -11.73
CA ARG A 552 46.58 -7.66 -12.13
C ARG A 552 47.02 -9.06 -12.51
N LYS A 553 47.52 -9.21 -13.76
CA LYS A 553 48.32 -10.35 -14.12
C LYS A 553 49.77 -10.06 -13.66
N ASP A 554 50.38 -10.98 -12.96
CA ASP A 554 51.78 -10.84 -12.58
C ASP A 554 52.67 -10.99 -13.84
N VAL A 555 52.95 -9.82 -14.46
CA VAL A 555 53.81 -9.74 -15.64
C VAL A 555 55.29 -9.87 -15.32
N LEU A 556 55.63 -9.85 -14.01
CA LEU A 556 57.00 -9.96 -13.51
C LEU A 556 57.37 -11.38 -13.09
N ALA A 557 56.43 -12.32 -12.98
CA ALA A 557 56.64 -13.71 -12.56
C ALA A 557 57.71 -14.43 -13.38
N LYS A 558 57.86 -14.05 -14.66
CA LYS A 558 58.88 -14.63 -15.57
C LYS A 558 60.17 -13.81 -15.66
N CYS A 559 60.31 -12.74 -14.85
CA CYS A 559 61.51 -11.91 -14.83
C CYS A 559 62.50 -12.41 -13.77
N TYR A 560 63.36 -13.37 -14.14
CA TYR A 560 64.48 -13.81 -13.31
C TYR A 560 65.59 -12.76 -13.38
N GLY A 561 66.10 -12.32 -12.22
CA GLY A 561 67.24 -11.38 -12.10
C GLY A 561 66.89 -9.91 -11.94
N GLY A 562 67.88 -9.09 -11.61
CA GLY A 562 67.74 -7.70 -11.18
C GLY A 562 67.51 -6.65 -12.26
N ASP A 563 67.07 -7.01 -13.48
CA ASP A 563 66.82 -6.04 -14.55
C ASP A 563 65.59 -5.15 -14.25
N ILE A 564 65.89 -4.04 -13.57
CA ILE A 564 64.91 -3.02 -13.17
C ILE A 564 64.32 -2.33 -14.40
N SER A 565 65.07 -2.15 -15.47
CA SER A 565 64.63 -1.47 -16.69
C SER A 565 63.58 -2.27 -17.42
N ARG A 566 63.76 -3.59 -17.54
CA ARG A 566 62.78 -4.51 -18.13
C ARG A 566 61.49 -4.61 -17.31
N LYS A 567 61.62 -4.68 -15.98
CA LYS A 567 60.47 -4.65 -15.07
C LYS A 567 59.64 -3.37 -15.22
N LYS A 568 60.29 -2.20 -15.25
CA LYS A 568 59.61 -0.90 -15.47
C LYS A 568 58.93 -0.83 -16.83
N LYS A 569 59.57 -1.36 -17.91
CA LYS A 569 59.02 -1.36 -19.27
C LYS A 569 57.77 -2.25 -19.38
N LEU A 570 57.79 -3.43 -18.76
CA LEU A 570 56.61 -4.32 -18.69
C LEU A 570 55.46 -3.72 -17.92
N LEU A 571 55.72 -3.11 -16.77
CA LEU A 571 54.69 -2.41 -15.98
C LEU A 571 54.08 -1.20 -16.73
N LYS A 572 54.91 -0.40 -17.44
CA LYS A 572 54.45 0.69 -18.32
C LYS A 572 53.56 0.18 -19.45
N LYS A 573 53.95 -0.96 -20.10
CA LYS A 573 53.15 -1.58 -21.17
C LYS A 573 51.80 -2.06 -20.62
N GLN A 574 51.77 -2.69 -19.44
CA GLN A 574 50.56 -3.11 -18.78
C GLN A 574 49.65 -1.91 -18.42
N ALA A 575 50.21 -0.84 -17.87
CA ALA A 575 49.49 0.38 -17.55
C ALA A 575 48.87 1.04 -18.80
N LYS A 576 49.62 1.11 -19.92
CA LYS A 576 49.14 1.64 -21.20
C LYS A 576 47.99 0.77 -21.77
N GLY A 577 48.12 -0.56 -21.69
CA GLY A 577 47.08 -1.51 -22.09
C GLY A 577 45.79 -1.33 -21.29
N LYS A 578 45.90 -1.21 -19.96
CA LYS A 578 44.75 -0.97 -19.07
C LYS A 578 44.06 0.38 -19.32
N LYS A 579 44.85 1.44 -19.62
CA LYS A 579 44.30 2.74 -20.00
C LYS A 579 43.46 2.67 -21.29
N ARG A 580 43.94 1.87 -22.27
CA ARG A 580 43.22 1.63 -23.54
C ARG A 580 41.94 0.78 -23.30
N MET A 581 41.99 -0.23 -22.43
CA MET A 581 40.83 -1.04 -22.07
C MET A 581 39.76 -0.22 -21.34
N LYS A 582 40.19 0.72 -20.51
CA LYS A 582 39.27 1.63 -19.80
C LYS A 582 38.47 2.52 -20.76
N SER A 583 39.02 2.94 -21.88
CA SER A 583 38.35 3.80 -22.87
C SER A 583 37.37 3.06 -23.78
N ILE A 584 37.32 1.74 -23.74
CA ILE A 584 36.51 0.90 -24.64
C ILE A 584 35.55 0.00 -23.83
N GLY A 585 35.91 -0.31 -22.57
CA GLY A 585 35.15 -1.25 -21.73
C GLY A 585 33.98 -0.60 -21.01
N THR A 586 32.81 -1.18 -21.16
CA THR A 586 31.63 -0.93 -20.29
C THR A 586 31.84 -1.66 -18.98
N VAL A 587 31.27 -1.11 -17.91
CA VAL A 587 31.24 -1.74 -16.59
C VAL A 587 29.85 -2.35 -16.41
N ASP A 588 29.82 -3.66 -16.27
CA ASP A 588 28.60 -4.36 -15.93
C ASP A 588 28.33 -4.21 -14.43
N VAL A 589 27.14 -3.74 -14.09
CA VAL A 589 26.70 -3.52 -12.70
C VAL A 589 25.72 -4.65 -12.37
N PRO A 590 26.11 -5.57 -11.47
CA PRO A 590 25.24 -6.69 -11.14
C PRO A 590 23.97 -6.21 -10.42
N GLN A 591 22.90 -6.98 -10.58
CA GLN A 591 21.59 -6.68 -9.99
C GLN A 591 21.65 -6.53 -8.47
N GLU A 592 22.46 -7.38 -7.80
CA GLU A 592 22.63 -7.30 -6.36
C GLU A 592 23.16 -5.92 -5.90
N ALA A 593 23.88 -5.22 -6.79
CA ALA A 593 24.37 -3.88 -6.50
C ALA A 593 23.24 -2.85 -6.42
N PHE A 594 22.23 -2.95 -7.29
CA PHE A 594 21.02 -2.11 -7.22
C PHE A 594 20.21 -2.44 -5.97
N MET A 595 19.96 -3.72 -5.72
CA MET A 595 19.19 -4.17 -4.54
C MET A 595 19.87 -3.79 -3.21
N ALA A 596 21.19 -3.82 -3.16
CA ALA A 596 21.92 -3.50 -1.94
C ALA A 596 21.98 -2.00 -1.65
N VAL A 597 21.97 -1.16 -2.69
CA VAL A 597 21.86 0.29 -2.54
C VAL A 597 20.49 0.68 -1.95
N LEU A 598 19.44 -0.05 -2.31
CA LEU A 598 18.10 0.13 -1.73
C LEU A 598 18.02 -0.24 -0.24
N ARG A 599 18.94 -1.08 0.24
CA ARG A 599 19.01 -1.55 1.63
C ARG A 599 20.03 -0.79 2.49
N LEU A 600 20.66 0.25 1.96
CA LEU A 600 21.68 1.04 2.71
C LEU A 600 21.12 1.70 3.96
N ASP A 601 19.83 1.98 3.99
CA ASP A 601 19.17 2.54 5.17
C ASP A 601 18.84 1.50 6.27
N LYS A 602 19.12 0.20 6.02
CA LYS A 602 18.88 -0.89 6.99
C LYS A 602 20.09 -1.24 7.88
N SER A 603 21.20 -0.50 7.78
CA SER A 603 22.42 -0.75 8.59
C SER A 603 22.75 0.39 9.54
#